data_c021357b59eb297fbed913ec972eec2d
#
_entry.id   c021357b59eb297fbed913ec972eec2d
#
_cell.length_a   1.000
_cell.length_b   1.000
_cell.length_c   1.000
_cell.angle_alpha   90.00
_cell.angle_beta   90.00
_cell.angle_gamma   90.00
#
_symmetry.space_group_name_H-M   'P 1'
#
loop_
_entity.id
_entity.type
_entity.pdbx_description
1 polymer ?
#
loop_
_entity_poly.entity_id
_entity_poly.type
_entity_poly.pdbx_seq_one_letter_code
_entity_poly.pdbx_strand_id
1 'polypeptide(L)'
;NCGRISGGTGANVIPDSCEFSIGIRYAANAQYEEAIAFLKNLCEHVTVPGTSCTMEQNGYYPAMEMVDGADHLLSLYQESCKLLGEPIPQGIQQSGCSDTSFVTRIGIPALCSLGIQGSGAHSLDEYAIPSSLLTQCKKLVATILAM
;
A
#
# COMPACT_ATOMS: atom_id res chain seq x y z
N ASN A 1 -4.21 3.95 -13.08
CA ASN A 1 -5.33 4.88 -13.20
C ASN A 1 -4.83 6.31 -13.40
N CYS A 2 -5.27 6.98 -14.48
CA CYS A 2 -5.08 8.42 -14.66
C CYS A 2 -6.26 9.14 -14.00
N GLY A 3 -6.03 9.68 -12.80
CA GLY A 3 -7.09 10.27 -11.98
C GLY A 3 -7.32 11.76 -12.23
N ARG A 4 -6.36 12.43 -12.85
CA ARG A 4 -6.41 13.86 -13.14
C ARG A 4 -5.65 14.15 -14.43
N ILE A 5 -6.21 15.06 -15.25
CA ILE A 5 -5.55 15.61 -16.43
C ILE A 5 -5.88 17.09 -16.55
N SER A 6 -4.92 17.93 -16.92
CA SER A 6 -5.12 19.35 -17.18
C SER A 6 -4.16 19.84 -18.26
N GLY A 7 -4.57 20.83 -19.03
CA GLY A 7 -3.77 21.45 -20.08
C GLY A 7 -4.61 22.26 -21.06
N GLY A 8 -3.92 23.02 -21.92
CA GLY A 8 -4.53 23.88 -22.92
C GLY A 8 -5.07 25.21 -22.39
N THR A 9 -5.30 26.17 -23.31
CA THR A 9 -5.70 27.53 -23.00
C THR A 9 -7.01 27.93 -23.65
N GLY A 10 -7.50 27.19 -24.65
CA GLY A 10 -8.74 27.51 -25.37
C GLY A 10 -9.17 26.39 -26.30
N ALA A 11 -10.47 26.34 -26.60
CA ALA A 11 -11.09 25.28 -27.38
C ALA A 11 -10.64 25.23 -28.86
N ASN A 12 -10.08 26.31 -29.39
CA ASN A 12 -9.61 26.43 -30.78
C ASN A 12 -8.07 26.57 -30.87
N VAL A 13 -7.36 26.28 -29.80
CA VAL A 13 -5.90 26.35 -29.70
C VAL A 13 -5.34 24.97 -29.39
N ILE A 14 -4.29 24.58 -30.13
CA ILE A 14 -3.57 23.36 -29.82
C ILE A 14 -2.88 23.56 -28.46
N PRO A 15 -3.07 22.66 -27.48
CA PRO A 15 -2.43 22.76 -26.18
C PRO A 15 -0.90 22.78 -26.29
N ASP A 16 -0.27 23.71 -25.60
CA ASP A 16 1.18 23.83 -25.48
C ASP A 16 1.75 22.91 -24.40
N SER A 17 0.89 22.53 -23.44
CA SER A 17 1.27 21.65 -22.33
C SER A 17 0.08 20.82 -21.84
N CYS A 18 0.40 19.66 -21.25
CA CYS A 18 -0.55 18.81 -20.59
C CYS A 18 0.11 18.15 -19.37
N GLU A 19 -0.55 18.21 -18.23
CA GLU A 19 -0.15 17.52 -17.00
C GLU A 19 -1.22 16.49 -16.63
N PHE A 20 -0.79 15.30 -16.20
CA PHE A 20 -1.70 14.30 -15.66
C PHE A 20 -1.05 13.49 -14.52
N SER A 21 -1.90 13.05 -13.60
CA SER A 21 -1.48 12.27 -12.45
C SER A 21 -1.89 10.81 -12.62
N ILE A 22 -0.93 9.91 -12.45
CA ILE A 22 -1.13 8.45 -12.53
C ILE A 22 -1.00 7.84 -11.14
N GLY A 23 -2.05 7.15 -10.70
CA GLY A 23 -2.00 6.26 -9.54
C GLY A 23 -1.72 4.83 -9.99
N ILE A 24 -0.65 4.23 -9.46
CA ILE A 24 -0.23 2.86 -9.76
C ILE A 24 -0.43 2.00 -8.51
N ARG A 25 -1.13 0.85 -8.66
CA ARG A 25 -1.23 -0.17 -7.61
C ARG A 25 -0.65 -1.47 -8.11
N TYR A 26 0.08 -2.15 -7.28
CA TYR A 26 0.81 -3.36 -7.62
C TYR A 26 0.87 -4.32 -6.43
N ALA A 27 0.97 -5.62 -6.72
CA ALA A 27 1.03 -6.68 -5.72
C ALA A 27 2.48 -7.15 -5.44
N ALA A 28 3.41 -6.84 -6.35
CA ALA A 28 4.82 -7.20 -6.23
C ALA A 28 5.72 -6.02 -6.57
N ASN A 29 6.86 -5.92 -5.89
CA ASN A 29 7.84 -4.84 -6.10
C ASN A 29 8.40 -4.84 -7.53
N ALA A 30 8.57 -6.01 -8.14
CA ALA A 30 8.99 -6.13 -9.55
C ALA A 30 8.02 -5.43 -10.51
N GLN A 31 6.70 -5.52 -10.27
CA GLN A 31 5.70 -4.83 -11.10
C GLN A 31 5.82 -3.32 -11.01
N TYR A 32 6.17 -2.79 -9.83
CA TYR A 32 6.46 -1.37 -9.67
C TYR A 32 7.68 -0.97 -10.49
N GLU A 33 8.76 -1.72 -10.41
CA GLU A 33 10.01 -1.43 -11.13
C GLU A 33 9.78 -1.44 -12.66
N GLU A 34 9.04 -2.42 -13.16
CA GLU A 34 8.62 -2.49 -14.57
C GLU A 34 7.77 -1.29 -15.00
N ALA A 35 6.78 -0.91 -14.19
CA ALA A 35 5.91 0.22 -14.48
C ALA A 35 6.68 1.55 -14.52
N ILE A 36 7.59 1.78 -13.58
CA ILE A 36 8.42 2.99 -13.55
C ILE A 36 9.40 3.01 -14.72
N ALA A 37 10.03 1.87 -15.07
CA ALA A 37 10.89 1.77 -16.22
C ALA A 37 10.14 2.08 -17.53
N PHE A 38 8.91 1.55 -17.67
CA PHE A 38 8.06 1.84 -18.81
C PHE A 38 7.72 3.33 -18.93
N LEU A 39 7.32 3.98 -17.82
CA LEU A 39 6.98 5.41 -17.82
C LEU A 39 8.21 6.29 -18.14
N LYS A 40 9.37 5.96 -17.61
CA LYS A 40 10.63 6.65 -17.94
C LYS A 40 10.94 6.54 -19.43
N ASN A 41 10.81 5.33 -19.98
CA ASN A 41 11.03 5.11 -21.41
C ASN A 41 10.07 5.94 -22.27
N LEU A 42 8.79 6.08 -21.89
CA LEU A 42 7.83 6.95 -22.57
C LEU A 42 8.25 8.44 -22.53
N CYS A 43 8.82 8.91 -21.43
CA CYS A 43 9.31 10.28 -21.32
C CYS A 43 10.56 10.52 -22.19
N GLU A 44 11.44 9.52 -22.33
CA GLU A 44 12.66 9.59 -23.14
C GLU A 44 12.38 9.49 -24.64
N HIS A 45 11.30 8.81 -25.03
CA HIS A 45 10.98 8.50 -26.44
C HIS A 45 9.64 9.16 -26.85
N VAL A 46 9.61 10.49 -26.83
CA VAL A 46 8.41 11.22 -27.28
C VAL A 46 8.17 11.03 -28.79
N THR A 47 6.93 10.81 -29.16
CA THR A 47 6.53 10.53 -30.56
C THR A 47 6.23 11.76 -31.39
N VAL A 48 5.94 12.90 -30.75
CA VAL A 48 5.61 14.16 -31.43
C VAL A 48 6.85 15.04 -31.50
N PRO A 49 7.36 15.37 -32.71
CA PRO A 49 8.53 16.23 -32.86
C PRO A 49 8.34 17.60 -32.20
N GLY A 50 9.38 18.06 -31.50
CA GLY A 50 9.37 19.37 -30.84
C GLY A 50 8.69 19.38 -29.48
N THR A 51 8.27 18.22 -28.97
CA THR A 51 7.74 18.07 -27.60
C THR A 51 8.75 17.46 -26.66
N SER A 52 8.54 17.61 -25.37
CA SER A 52 9.29 16.95 -24.31
C SER A 52 8.33 16.40 -23.25
N CYS A 53 8.76 15.36 -22.55
CA CYS A 53 8.00 14.77 -21.45
C CYS A 53 8.91 14.65 -20.23
N THR A 54 8.37 14.96 -19.05
CA THR A 54 9.05 14.77 -17.77
C THR A 54 8.12 14.05 -16.82
N MET A 55 8.69 13.32 -15.87
CA MET A 55 7.95 12.60 -14.84
C MET A 55 8.50 12.95 -13.47
N GLU A 56 7.60 13.21 -12.53
CA GLU A 56 7.90 13.38 -11.12
C GLU A 56 7.17 12.30 -10.32
N GLN A 57 7.86 11.70 -9.36
CA GLN A 57 7.28 10.71 -8.46
C GLN A 57 6.97 11.34 -7.11
N ASN A 58 5.66 11.49 -6.81
CA ASN A 58 5.17 12.18 -5.62
C ASN A 58 4.93 11.25 -4.41
N GLY A 59 5.07 9.93 -4.57
CA GLY A 59 4.89 8.96 -3.49
C GLY A 59 5.35 7.56 -3.89
N TYR A 60 5.67 6.77 -2.86
CA TYR A 60 6.07 5.38 -3.03
C TYR A 60 5.76 4.59 -1.75
N TYR A 61 5.11 3.45 -1.91
CA TYR A 61 5.00 2.41 -0.89
C TYR A 61 5.35 1.09 -1.53
N PRO A 62 6.33 0.33 -1.03
CA PRO A 62 6.64 -0.99 -1.57
C PRO A 62 5.45 -1.95 -1.40
N ALA A 63 5.38 -2.98 -2.24
CA ALA A 63 4.45 -4.07 -1.99
C ALA A 63 4.85 -4.80 -0.70
N MET A 64 3.86 -5.15 0.12
CA MET A 64 4.08 -6.01 1.28
C MET A 64 4.11 -7.46 0.81
N GLU A 65 5.28 -7.91 0.37
CA GLU A 65 5.49 -9.28 -0.07
C GLU A 65 5.73 -10.22 1.13
N MET A 66 5.34 -11.48 0.98
CA MET A 66 5.66 -12.50 1.96
C MET A 66 7.18 -12.72 2.00
N VAL A 67 7.74 -12.72 3.18
CA VAL A 67 9.16 -12.99 3.44
C VAL A 67 9.30 -14.17 4.39
N ASP A 68 10.48 -14.77 4.42
CA ASP A 68 10.76 -15.91 5.29
C ASP A 68 10.44 -15.58 6.76
N GLY A 69 9.73 -16.50 7.43
CA GLY A 69 9.28 -16.31 8.80
C GLY A 69 7.93 -15.62 8.98
N ALA A 70 7.30 -15.07 7.92
CA ALA A 70 6.00 -14.42 8.02
C ALA A 70 4.90 -15.41 8.43
N ASP A 71 4.92 -16.64 7.90
CA ASP A 71 3.97 -17.70 8.29
C ASP A 71 4.13 -18.10 9.76
N HIS A 72 5.36 -18.17 10.25
CA HIS A 72 5.63 -18.46 11.65
C HIS A 72 5.09 -17.34 12.56
N LEU A 73 5.33 -16.08 12.19
CA LEU A 73 4.82 -14.94 12.94
C LEU A 73 3.28 -14.91 12.96
N LEU A 74 2.64 -15.22 11.82
CA LEU A 74 1.19 -15.36 11.75
C LEU A 74 0.68 -16.48 12.66
N SER A 75 1.34 -17.62 12.66
CA SER A 75 0.99 -18.76 13.53
C SER A 75 1.06 -18.40 15.01
N LEU A 76 2.10 -17.69 15.44
CA LEU A 76 2.23 -17.21 16.83
C LEU A 76 1.07 -16.26 17.21
N TYR A 77 0.69 -15.36 16.30
CA TYR A 77 -0.44 -14.48 16.53
C TYR A 77 -1.78 -15.24 16.60
N GLN A 78 -1.97 -16.23 15.74
CA GLN A 78 -3.17 -17.08 15.74
C GLN A 78 -3.28 -17.90 17.03
N GLU A 79 -2.19 -18.49 17.52
CA GLU A 79 -2.16 -19.21 18.79
C GLU A 79 -2.45 -18.28 19.98
N SER A 80 -1.95 -17.05 19.94
CA SER A 80 -2.26 -16.03 20.95
C SER A 80 -3.74 -15.68 20.96
N CYS A 81 -4.36 -15.54 19.78
CA CYS A 81 -5.82 -15.33 19.67
C CYS A 81 -6.58 -16.51 20.27
N LYS A 82 -6.19 -17.74 19.94
CA LYS A 82 -6.82 -18.96 20.48
C LYS A 82 -6.71 -19.04 22.00
N LEU A 83 -5.51 -18.77 22.56
CA LEU A 83 -5.27 -18.74 24.00
C LEU A 83 -6.19 -17.75 24.72
N LEU A 84 -6.49 -16.62 24.12
CA LEU A 84 -7.33 -15.57 24.67
C LEU A 84 -8.83 -15.79 24.38
N GLY A 85 -9.21 -16.88 23.70
CA GLY A 85 -10.60 -17.14 23.29
C GLY A 85 -11.13 -16.18 22.22
N GLU A 86 -10.24 -15.57 21.47
CA GLU A 86 -10.57 -14.61 20.44
C GLU A 86 -10.67 -15.26 19.04
N PRO A 87 -11.39 -14.68 18.09
CA PRO A 87 -11.43 -15.17 16.71
C PRO A 87 -10.03 -15.28 16.10
N ILE A 88 -9.78 -16.40 15.42
CA ILE A 88 -8.50 -16.66 14.74
C ILE A 88 -8.50 -15.98 13.39
N PRO A 89 -7.64 -14.97 13.15
CA PRO A 89 -7.58 -14.26 11.89
C PRO A 89 -6.94 -15.12 10.79
N GLN A 90 -7.33 -14.84 9.54
CA GLN A 90 -6.69 -15.37 8.36
C GLN A 90 -5.80 -14.30 7.73
N GLY A 91 -4.64 -14.70 7.24
CA GLY A 91 -3.82 -13.83 6.39
C GLY A 91 -4.53 -13.60 5.06
N ILE A 92 -4.72 -12.35 4.69
CA ILE A 92 -5.31 -11.95 3.40
C ILE A 92 -4.46 -10.88 2.73
N GLN A 93 -4.45 -10.87 1.41
CA GLN A 93 -3.83 -9.79 0.66
C GLN A 93 -4.80 -8.61 0.55
N GLN A 94 -4.33 -7.42 0.87
CA GLN A 94 -5.08 -6.17 0.80
C GLN A 94 -4.43 -5.23 -0.23
N SER A 95 -5.25 -4.36 -0.83
CA SER A 95 -4.77 -3.36 -1.80
C SER A 95 -4.37 -2.03 -1.17
N GLY A 96 -4.42 -1.91 0.16
CA GLY A 96 -4.01 -0.71 0.90
C GLY A 96 -2.50 -0.59 1.05
N CYS A 97 -2.05 0.63 1.35
CA CYS A 97 -0.66 0.89 1.74
C CYS A 97 -0.48 0.65 3.25
N SER A 98 0.70 0.23 3.65
CA SER A 98 1.08 0.08 5.05
C SER A 98 2.59 0.34 5.22
N ASP A 99 2.97 1.01 6.29
CA ASP A 99 4.37 1.22 6.66
C ASP A 99 5.10 -0.12 6.90
N THR A 100 4.37 -1.17 7.24
CA THR A 100 4.88 -2.54 7.36
C THR A 100 5.54 -3.04 6.06
N SER A 101 5.14 -2.52 4.90
CA SER A 101 5.75 -2.87 3.62
C SER A 101 7.22 -2.47 3.51
N PHE A 102 7.66 -1.41 4.19
CA PHE A 102 9.08 -1.03 4.26
C PHE A 102 9.88 -2.03 5.08
N VAL A 103 9.28 -2.63 6.09
CA VAL A 103 9.90 -3.66 6.94
C VAL A 103 10.08 -4.95 6.14
N THR A 104 9.04 -5.41 5.43
CA THR A 104 9.13 -6.62 4.59
C THR A 104 10.06 -6.42 3.39
N ARG A 105 10.16 -5.20 2.84
CA ARG A 105 11.09 -4.88 1.74
C ARG A 105 12.56 -5.16 2.06
N ILE A 106 12.94 -5.10 3.32
CA ILE A 106 14.29 -5.43 3.80
C ILE A 106 14.42 -6.84 4.34
N GLY A 107 13.43 -7.72 4.09
CA GLY A 107 13.47 -9.14 4.43
C GLY A 107 13.06 -9.46 5.88
N ILE A 108 12.49 -8.53 6.62
CA ILE A 108 12.03 -8.74 7.99
C ILE A 108 10.54 -9.15 7.97
N PRO A 109 10.16 -10.31 8.56
CA PRO A 109 8.76 -10.71 8.65
C PRO A 109 7.95 -9.74 9.50
N ALA A 110 6.76 -9.38 9.02
CA ALA A 110 5.89 -8.47 9.72
C ALA A 110 4.42 -8.75 9.44
N LEU A 111 3.55 -8.43 10.39
CA LEU A 111 2.10 -8.47 10.25
C LEU A 111 1.53 -7.04 10.26
N CYS A 112 0.49 -6.82 9.49
CA CYS A 112 -0.22 -5.55 9.43
C CYS A 112 -1.65 -5.69 9.97
N SER A 113 -2.33 -4.55 10.23
CA SER A 113 -3.74 -4.49 10.65
C SER A 113 -4.02 -5.13 12.00
N LEU A 114 -3.09 -5.03 12.95
CA LEU A 114 -3.21 -5.57 14.32
C LEU A 114 -3.73 -4.54 15.34
N GLY A 115 -4.08 -3.33 14.89
CA GLY A 115 -4.56 -2.24 15.74
C GLY A 115 -6.06 -2.32 16.07
N ILE A 116 -6.61 -1.18 16.50
CA ILE A 116 -8.03 -1.01 16.83
C ILE A 116 -8.94 -1.43 15.66
N GLN A 117 -10.06 -2.05 15.97
CA GLN A 117 -11.09 -2.38 14.97
C GLN A 117 -11.98 -1.17 14.69
N GLY A 118 -12.45 -1.05 13.45
CA GLY A 118 -13.32 0.02 13.02
C GLY A 118 -13.74 -0.15 11.57
N SER A 119 -14.39 0.84 11.03
CA SER A 119 -14.84 0.87 9.64
C SER A 119 -14.98 2.30 9.12
N GLY A 120 -15.26 2.44 7.82
CA GLY A 120 -15.49 3.74 7.18
C GLY A 120 -14.22 4.56 6.95
N ALA A 121 -13.03 3.93 6.94
CA ALA A 121 -11.77 4.62 6.72
C ALA A 121 -11.83 5.57 5.50
N HIS A 122 -11.27 6.77 5.66
CA HIS A 122 -11.27 7.85 4.67
C HIS A 122 -12.65 8.47 4.37
N SER A 123 -13.64 8.30 5.26
CA SER A 123 -14.95 8.94 5.14
C SER A 123 -15.30 9.73 6.40
N LEU A 124 -16.38 10.53 6.33
CA LEU A 124 -16.91 11.25 7.49
C LEU A 124 -17.59 10.31 8.51
N ASP A 125 -17.89 9.08 8.09
CA ASP A 125 -18.50 8.03 8.93
C ASP A 125 -17.45 7.08 9.52
N GLU A 126 -16.17 7.45 9.46
CA GLU A 126 -15.09 6.65 10.05
C GLU A 126 -15.25 6.54 11.55
N TYR A 127 -15.22 5.30 12.05
CA TYR A 127 -15.30 5.03 13.48
C TYR A 127 -14.34 3.94 13.92
N ALA A 128 -13.98 3.98 15.19
CA ALA A 128 -13.25 2.93 15.89
C ALA A 128 -14.09 2.35 17.02
N ILE A 129 -13.87 1.08 17.35
CA ILE A 129 -14.52 0.37 18.47
C ILE A 129 -13.56 0.42 19.68
N PRO A 130 -13.77 1.31 20.68
CA PRO A 130 -12.81 1.51 21.78
C PRO A 130 -12.51 0.25 22.57
N SER A 131 -13.51 -0.63 22.78
CA SER A 131 -13.35 -1.90 23.51
C SER A 131 -12.37 -2.86 22.80
N SER A 132 -12.24 -2.77 21.47
CA SER A 132 -11.31 -3.62 20.72
C SER A 132 -9.84 -3.28 20.98
N LEU A 133 -9.53 -2.05 21.40
CA LEU A 133 -8.15 -1.62 21.67
C LEU A 133 -7.48 -2.51 22.73
N LEU A 134 -8.17 -2.73 23.85
CA LEU A 134 -7.64 -3.58 24.93
C LEU A 134 -7.45 -5.04 24.46
N THR A 135 -8.42 -5.57 23.72
CA THR A 135 -8.33 -6.93 23.14
C THR A 135 -7.14 -7.06 22.22
N GLN A 136 -6.94 -6.11 21.31
CA GLN A 136 -5.79 -6.13 20.39
C GLN A 136 -4.45 -5.99 21.12
N CYS A 137 -4.37 -5.12 22.15
CA CYS A 137 -3.19 -5.04 23.00
C CYS A 137 -2.86 -6.37 23.69
N LYS A 138 -3.85 -7.09 24.22
CA LYS A 138 -3.65 -8.41 24.85
C LYS A 138 -3.11 -9.43 23.85
N LYS A 139 -3.66 -9.47 22.63
CA LYS A 139 -3.17 -10.35 21.54
C LYS A 139 -1.71 -10.06 21.20
N LEU A 140 -1.35 -8.78 21.03
CA LEU A 140 0.02 -8.39 20.74
C LEU A 140 0.99 -8.76 21.86
N VAL A 141 0.64 -8.48 23.11
CA VAL A 141 1.45 -8.86 24.28
C VAL A 141 1.63 -10.37 24.36
N ALA A 142 0.55 -11.15 24.19
CA ALA A 142 0.63 -12.60 24.18
C ALA A 142 1.55 -13.14 23.05
N THR A 143 1.47 -12.54 21.86
CA THR A 143 2.33 -12.90 20.74
C THR A 143 3.81 -12.59 21.02
N ILE A 144 4.11 -11.42 21.54
CA ILE A 144 5.48 -11.00 21.89
C ILE A 144 6.08 -11.93 22.97
N LEU A 145 5.28 -12.34 23.94
CA LEU A 145 5.73 -13.25 25.00
C LEU A 145 5.93 -14.70 24.51
N ALA A 146 5.35 -15.05 23.35
CA ALA A 146 5.50 -16.36 22.72
C ALA A 146 6.67 -16.43 21.71
N MET A 147 7.28 -15.31 21.37
CA MET A 147 8.48 -15.23 20.52
C MET A 147 9.75 -15.64 21.26
#